data_3d1468f78a99d25d21dd8310b3411057
#
_entry.id   3d1468f78a99d25d21dd8310b3411057
#
_cell.length_a   1.000
_cell.length_b   1.000
_cell.length_c   1.000
_cell.angle_alpha   90.00
_cell.angle_beta   90.00
_cell.angle_gamma   90.00
#
_symmetry.space_group_name_H-M   'P 1'
#
loop_
_entity.id
_entity.type
_entity.pdbx_description
1 polymer ?
#
loop_
_entity_poly.entity_id
_entity_poly.type
_entity_poly.pdbx_seq_one_letter_code
_entity_poly.pdbx_strand_id
1 'polypeptide(L)'
;LATSHEEHEGHEGHEDQVDRNEAGSAVAVGGVAIVMEDVEVRAAGHTILAEVNLAVAPGSHIAIVGPSGAGKSSLVGLLLGWHRPSSGCLRVDGAPLDGPGLARLRRATAWVDPAVQLWNRSLLENLLYGAPPEAIGSVGAAIEQAELRGVIEQLPAGLQTPLGEGGGLVSGGEGQRARLGRALLRPEARLAILDEPFRGLDRDQRRALLDLARRRWSGATLLCITHDVRETLGFERVLVLEGGRIVEDGDPSELAARPNGRYRAMLDAETVVREELWASGEWRRLRLDGRLVEMERSRRGDAEEAGVER
;
A
#
# COMPACT_ATOMS: atom_id res chain seq x y z
N LEU A 1 -30.27 83.08 -15.26
CA LEU A 1 -31.45 83.18 -14.38
C LEU A 1 -31.78 81.78 -13.78
N ALA A 2 -31.53 81.80 -12.50
CA ALA A 2 -32.33 81.30 -11.38
C ALA A 2 -32.27 79.73 -11.18
N THR A 3 -31.57 79.35 -10.14
CA THR A 3 -31.98 79.00 -8.77
C THR A 3 -32.84 77.76 -8.69
N SER A 4 -32.52 76.77 -7.97
CA SER A 4 -32.12 76.51 -6.60
C SER A 4 -32.75 75.20 -6.10
N HIS A 5 -32.16 74.67 -5.09
CA HIS A 5 -32.63 73.70 -4.05
C HIS A 5 -32.61 72.22 -4.39
N GLU A 6 -31.67 71.51 -3.81
CA GLU A 6 -31.66 70.83 -2.51
C GLU A 6 -32.83 69.88 -2.32
N GLU A 7 -32.48 68.58 -2.22
CA GLU A 7 -32.79 67.86 -0.97
C GLU A 7 -32.04 66.47 -0.98
N HIS A 8 -31.48 66.20 0.15
CA HIS A 8 -30.88 64.97 0.62
C HIS A 8 -31.91 63.84 0.71
N GLU A 9 -31.57 62.65 0.24
CA GLU A 9 -31.98 61.42 0.90
C GLU A 9 -30.90 60.38 0.82
N GLY A 10 -30.51 59.89 2.01
CA GLY A 10 -29.50 58.92 2.21
C GLY A 10 -29.95 57.53 1.75
N HIS A 11 -29.10 56.85 1.03
CA HIS A 11 -29.17 55.40 0.89
C HIS A 11 -28.17 54.78 1.87
N GLU A 12 -28.73 54.13 2.87
CA GLU A 12 -28.07 53.24 3.81
C GLU A 12 -27.38 52.11 3.01
N GLY A 13 -26.09 51.99 3.24
CA GLY A 13 -25.31 50.88 2.69
C GLY A 13 -25.74 49.55 3.34
N HIS A 14 -26.26 48.66 2.55
CA HIS A 14 -26.28 47.27 2.88
C HIS A 14 -24.84 46.73 2.69
N GLU A 15 -24.14 46.65 3.81
CA GLU A 15 -22.93 45.81 3.89
C GLU A 15 -23.39 44.37 3.75
N ASP A 16 -23.12 43.77 2.55
CA ASP A 16 -23.13 42.35 2.35
C ASP A 16 -22.07 41.75 3.29
N GLN A 17 -22.50 41.23 4.41
CA GLN A 17 -21.75 40.29 5.23
C GLN A 17 -21.56 39.01 4.42
N VAL A 18 -20.48 39.00 3.63
CA VAL A 18 -19.91 37.74 3.11
C VAL A 18 -19.46 36.93 4.32
N ASP A 19 -20.25 35.94 4.64
CA ASP A 19 -19.94 34.91 5.65
C ASP A 19 -18.58 34.29 5.31
N ARG A 20 -17.52 34.81 5.92
CA ARG A 20 -16.20 34.18 5.99
C ARG A 20 -16.25 33.03 7.00
N ASN A 21 -16.97 31.99 6.63
CA ASN A 21 -16.89 30.71 7.33
C ASN A 21 -16.10 29.67 6.51
N GLU A 22 -14.97 30.10 5.96
CA GLU A 22 -13.87 29.17 5.64
C GLU A 22 -13.08 28.95 6.93
N ALA A 23 -13.66 28.14 7.82
CA ALA A 23 -12.87 27.47 8.83
C ALA A 23 -11.86 26.60 8.08
N GLY A 24 -10.64 27.11 7.91
CA GLY A 24 -9.49 26.35 7.47
C GLY A 24 -9.41 25.09 8.33
N SER A 25 -9.85 23.96 7.76
CA SER A 25 -9.66 22.66 8.35
C SER A 25 -8.16 22.49 8.54
N ALA A 26 -7.69 22.65 9.76
CA ALA A 26 -6.33 22.28 10.14
C ALA A 26 -6.12 20.88 9.60
N VAL A 27 -5.12 20.68 8.73
CA VAL A 27 -4.73 19.37 8.24
C VAL A 27 -4.40 18.55 9.46
N ALA A 28 -5.25 17.59 9.80
CA ALA A 28 -5.06 16.75 10.97
C ALA A 28 -3.74 15.99 10.76
N VAL A 29 -2.73 16.34 11.56
CA VAL A 29 -1.45 15.65 11.61
C VAL A 29 -1.74 14.30 12.24
N GLY A 30 -1.66 13.22 11.44
CA GLY A 30 -1.88 11.85 11.91
C GLY A 30 -2.64 11.00 10.90
N GLY A 31 -2.79 9.72 11.20
CA GLY A 31 -3.53 8.75 10.40
C GLY A 31 -5.02 9.07 10.28
N VAL A 32 -5.75 8.26 9.52
CA VAL A 32 -7.21 8.33 9.41
C VAL A 32 -7.87 7.29 10.31
N ALA A 33 -9.00 7.64 10.94
CA ALA A 33 -9.90 6.67 11.54
C ALA A 33 -10.82 6.09 10.47
N ILE A 34 -11.03 4.76 10.46
CA ILE A 34 -11.92 4.09 9.52
C ILE A 34 -12.93 3.28 10.33
N VAL A 35 -14.21 3.43 10.04
CA VAL A 35 -15.29 2.64 10.64
C VAL A 35 -16.18 2.09 9.54
N MET A 36 -16.36 0.79 9.55
CA MET A 36 -17.31 0.05 8.70
C MET A 36 -18.31 -0.66 9.59
N GLU A 37 -19.60 -0.46 9.35
CA GLU A 37 -20.70 -1.06 10.10
C GLU A 37 -21.62 -1.79 9.11
N ASP A 38 -21.66 -3.10 9.21
CA ASP A 38 -22.45 -4.01 8.37
C ASP A 38 -22.32 -3.74 6.85
N VAL A 39 -21.10 -3.40 6.43
CA VAL A 39 -20.85 -3.02 5.04
C VAL A 39 -20.94 -4.23 4.13
N GLU A 40 -21.78 -4.11 3.10
CA GLU A 40 -21.89 -5.04 1.99
C GLU A 40 -21.48 -4.39 0.68
N VAL A 41 -20.80 -5.14 -0.18
CA VAL A 41 -20.45 -4.73 -1.55
C VAL A 41 -20.96 -5.75 -2.52
N ARG A 42 -21.69 -5.30 -3.53
CA ARG A 42 -22.14 -6.11 -4.66
C ARG A 42 -21.58 -5.60 -5.97
N ALA A 43 -21.12 -6.50 -6.82
CA ALA A 43 -20.74 -6.18 -8.20
C ALA A 43 -21.17 -7.31 -9.13
N ALA A 44 -21.69 -6.95 -10.29
CA ALA A 44 -22.19 -7.89 -11.31
C ALA A 44 -23.16 -8.96 -10.76
N GLY A 45 -24.01 -8.60 -9.79
CA GLY A 45 -24.96 -9.50 -9.16
C GLY A 45 -24.40 -10.42 -8.07
N HIS A 46 -23.10 -10.37 -7.80
CA HIS A 46 -22.47 -11.18 -6.76
C HIS A 46 -22.10 -10.32 -5.54
N THR A 47 -22.25 -10.87 -4.35
CA THR A 47 -21.75 -10.26 -3.10
C THR A 47 -20.26 -10.52 -3.02
N ILE A 48 -19.48 -9.44 -2.97
CA ILE A 48 -18.00 -9.46 -2.86
C ILE A 48 -17.58 -9.32 -1.40
N LEU A 49 -18.24 -8.42 -0.66
CA LEU A 49 -18.07 -8.24 0.77
C LEU A 49 -19.43 -8.34 1.45
N ALA A 50 -19.48 -9.01 2.59
CA ALA A 50 -20.71 -9.24 3.35
C ALA A 50 -20.49 -9.00 4.83
N GLU A 51 -21.38 -8.20 5.45
CA GLU A 51 -21.40 -7.94 6.90
C GLU A 51 -20.02 -7.53 7.46
N VAL A 52 -19.31 -6.67 6.71
CA VAL A 52 -18.00 -6.20 7.16
C VAL A 52 -18.18 -5.19 8.29
N ASN A 53 -17.69 -5.55 9.46
CA ASN A 53 -17.59 -4.72 10.65
C ASN A 53 -16.12 -4.52 10.97
N LEU A 54 -15.63 -3.27 10.94
CA LEU A 54 -14.23 -2.94 11.13
C LEU A 54 -14.10 -1.54 11.74
N ALA A 55 -13.32 -1.44 12.80
CA ALA A 55 -12.87 -0.16 13.35
C ALA A 55 -11.35 -0.11 13.32
N VAL A 56 -10.79 0.92 12.67
CA VAL A 56 -9.34 1.18 12.56
C VAL A 56 -9.05 2.50 13.23
N ALA A 57 -8.18 2.49 14.23
CA ALA A 57 -7.71 3.71 14.88
C ALA A 57 -6.71 4.45 13.98
N PRO A 58 -6.63 5.79 14.09
CA PRO A 58 -5.61 6.57 13.39
C PRO A 58 -4.20 6.08 13.70
N GLY A 59 -3.35 5.95 12.70
CA GLY A 59 -1.96 5.53 12.85
C GLY A 59 -1.76 4.02 13.02
N SER A 60 -2.82 3.19 13.02
CA SER A 60 -2.70 1.74 13.10
C SER A 60 -2.09 1.16 11.83
N HIS A 61 -1.20 0.19 11.97
CA HIS A 61 -0.64 -0.60 10.88
C HIS A 61 -1.25 -2.01 10.87
N ILE A 62 -2.05 -2.29 9.86
CA ILE A 62 -2.85 -3.52 9.77
C ILE A 62 -2.43 -4.32 8.53
N ALA A 63 -2.16 -5.60 8.74
CA ALA A 63 -2.02 -6.55 7.64
C ALA A 63 -3.36 -7.23 7.32
N ILE A 64 -3.59 -7.46 6.04
CA ILE A 64 -4.82 -8.10 5.53
C ILE A 64 -4.41 -9.33 4.74
N VAL A 65 -4.83 -10.50 5.21
CA VAL A 65 -4.53 -11.80 4.60
C VAL A 65 -5.79 -12.57 4.26
N GLY A 66 -5.67 -13.61 3.48
CA GLY A 66 -6.77 -14.48 3.08
C GLY A 66 -6.56 -15.06 1.69
N PRO A 67 -7.32 -16.09 1.29
CA PRO A 67 -7.19 -16.72 -0.02
C PRO A 67 -7.44 -15.72 -1.17
N SER A 68 -7.02 -16.12 -2.38
CA SER A 68 -7.35 -15.34 -3.58
C SER A 68 -8.88 -15.26 -3.74
N GLY A 69 -9.39 -14.09 -4.12
CA GLY A 69 -10.83 -13.85 -4.22
C GLY A 69 -11.58 -13.62 -2.90
N ALA A 70 -10.89 -13.58 -1.76
CA ALA A 70 -11.53 -13.35 -0.45
C ALA A 70 -12.11 -11.93 -0.26
N GLY A 71 -11.87 -11.00 -1.18
CA GLY A 71 -12.37 -9.62 -1.08
C GLY A 71 -11.36 -8.60 -0.54
N LYS A 72 -10.07 -8.96 -0.35
CA LYS A 72 -9.04 -8.08 0.21
C LYS A 72 -8.89 -6.76 -0.54
N SER A 73 -8.65 -6.82 -1.85
CA SER A 73 -8.54 -5.60 -2.69
C SER A 73 -9.87 -4.86 -2.80
N SER A 74 -11.01 -5.54 -2.66
CA SER A 74 -12.33 -4.88 -2.62
C SER A 74 -12.55 -4.11 -1.32
N LEU A 75 -12.01 -4.59 -0.20
CA LEU A 75 -12.05 -3.90 1.08
C LEU A 75 -11.31 -2.55 0.99
N VAL A 76 -10.09 -2.53 0.47
CA VAL A 76 -9.35 -1.28 0.26
C VAL A 76 -9.95 -0.47 -0.89
N GLY A 77 -10.56 -1.13 -1.88
CA GLY A 77 -11.28 -0.50 -2.99
C GLY A 77 -12.45 0.38 -2.56
N LEU A 78 -13.07 0.09 -1.40
CA LEU A 78 -14.07 0.97 -0.78
C LEU A 78 -13.44 2.34 -0.42
N LEU A 79 -12.25 2.33 0.16
CA LEU A 79 -11.53 3.55 0.56
C LEU A 79 -10.99 4.32 -0.66
N LEU A 80 -10.68 3.62 -1.74
CA LEU A 80 -10.27 4.21 -3.02
C LEU A 80 -11.47 4.62 -3.89
N GLY A 81 -12.70 4.25 -3.48
CA GLY A 81 -13.93 4.58 -4.18
C GLY A 81 -14.14 3.80 -5.49
N TRP A 82 -13.54 2.60 -5.60
CA TRP A 82 -13.83 1.66 -6.70
C TRP A 82 -15.16 0.97 -6.48
N HIS A 83 -15.52 0.78 -5.21
CA HIS A 83 -16.79 0.22 -4.80
C HIS A 83 -17.55 1.23 -3.93
N ARG A 84 -18.87 1.12 -3.94
CA ARG A 84 -19.75 1.77 -2.98
C ARG A 84 -20.44 0.71 -2.16
N PRO A 85 -20.64 0.93 -0.86
CA PRO A 85 -21.48 0.05 -0.07
C PRO A 85 -22.87 -0.10 -0.71
N SER A 86 -23.35 -1.34 -0.86
CA SER A 86 -24.75 -1.63 -1.21
C SER A 86 -25.66 -1.55 0.01
N SER A 87 -25.11 -1.82 1.20
CA SER A 87 -25.71 -1.60 2.51
C SER A 87 -24.64 -1.32 3.56
N GLY A 88 -25.06 -0.92 4.74
CA GLY A 88 -24.17 -0.56 5.84
C GLY A 88 -23.62 0.85 5.73
N CYS A 89 -22.65 1.19 6.57
CA CYS A 89 -22.09 2.52 6.67
C CYS A 89 -20.55 2.48 6.69
N LEU A 90 -19.93 3.32 5.86
CA LEU A 90 -18.48 3.56 5.85
C LEU A 90 -18.21 5.01 6.24
N ARG A 91 -17.44 5.21 7.32
CA ARG A 91 -16.99 6.52 7.79
C ARG A 91 -15.48 6.59 7.82
N VAL A 92 -14.97 7.77 7.50
CA VAL A 92 -13.56 8.13 7.67
C VAL A 92 -13.49 9.41 8.49
N ASP A 93 -12.68 9.40 9.55
CA ASP A 93 -12.60 10.50 10.52
C ASP A 93 -13.98 10.92 11.08
N GLY A 94 -14.85 9.93 11.32
CA GLY A 94 -16.21 10.12 11.84
C GLY A 94 -17.25 10.60 10.82
N ALA A 95 -16.84 11.02 9.62
CA ALA A 95 -17.75 11.46 8.56
C ALA A 95 -18.02 10.35 7.53
N PRO A 96 -19.24 10.27 6.98
CA PRO A 96 -19.52 9.36 5.86
C PRO A 96 -18.56 9.60 4.69
N LEU A 97 -18.10 8.52 4.04
CA LEU A 97 -17.21 8.62 2.88
C LEU A 97 -18.02 8.94 1.62
N ASP A 98 -18.36 10.21 1.46
CA ASP A 98 -19.05 10.76 0.29
C ASP A 98 -18.10 11.23 -0.82
N GLY A 99 -18.63 11.85 -1.88
CA GLY A 99 -17.82 12.35 -3.00
C GLY A 99 -16.71 13.33 -2.57
N PRO A 100 -17.00 14.42 -1.83
CA PRO A 100 -15.98 15.33 -1.31
C PRO A 100 -15.02 14.67 -0.32
N GLY A 101 -15.52 13.84 0.60
CA GLY A 101 -14.73 13.06 1.55
C GLY A 101 -13.77 12.11 0.85
N LEU A 102 -14.24 11.37 -0.15
CA LEU A 102 -13.44 10.48 -0.97
C LEU A 102 -12.34 11.24 -1.74
N ALA A 103 -12.65 12.41 -2.29
CA ALA A 103 -11.67 13.22 -2.99
C ALA A 103 -10.57 13.73 -2.03
N ARG A 104 -10.90 14.09 -0.81
CA ARG A 104 -9.94 14.45 0.26
C ARG A 104 -9.08 13.24 0.63
N LEU A 105 -9.71 12.09 0.90
CA LEU A 105 -9.01 10.87 1.27
C LEU A 105 -8.01 10.43 0.18
N ARG A 106 -8.42 10.42 -1.08
CA ARG A 106 -7.53 10.06 -2.21
C ARG A 106 -6.29 10.97 -2.29
N ARG A 107 -6.45 12.27 -2.05
CA ARG A 107 -5.31 13.20 -2.01
C ARG A 107 -4.35 12.90 -0.85
N ALA A 108 -4.89 12.45 0.27
CA ALA A 108 -4.14 12.09 1.47
C ALA A 108 -3.72 10.60 1.49
N THR A 109 -3.84 9.86 0.38
CA THR A 109 -3.51 8.44 0.30
C THR A 109 -2.23 8.23 -0.50
N ALA A 110 -1.26 7.52 0.09
CA ALA A 110 -0.17 6.87 -0.61
C ALA A 110 -0.61 5.44 -0.99
N TRP A 111 -0.49 5.09 -2.27
CA TRP A 111 -0.97 3.80 -2.75
C TRP A 111 0.06 3.09 -3.62
N VAL A 112 0.38 1.86 -3.23
CA VAL A 112 1.28 0.93 -3.95
C VAL A 112 0.50 -0.33 -4.29
N ASP A 113 0.36 -0.63 -5.57
CA ASP A 113 -0.38 -1.78 -6.10
C ASP A 113 0.24 -2.18 -7.44
N PRO A 114 0.46 -3.49 -7.72
CA PRO A 114 0.96 -3.95 -9.01
C PRO A 114 0.07 -3.56 -10.19
N ALA A 115 -1.23 -3.35 -9.97
CA ALA A 115 -2.16 -2.91 -11.01
C ALA A 115 -2.04 -1.41 -11.33
N VAL A 116 -1.34 -0.61 -10.49
CA VAL A 116 -1.11 0.81 -10.79
C VAL A 116 -0.20 0.93 -12.01
N GLN A 117 -0.74 1.54 -13.05
CA GLN A 117 -0.06 1.63 -14.33
C GLN A 117 1.20 2.50 -14.27
N LEU A 118 2.27 2.03 -14.90
CA LEU A 118 3.39 2.83 -15.34
C LEU A 118 3.11 3.22 -16.80
N TRP A 119 3.13 4.53 -17.06
CA TRP A 119 2.82 5.06 -18.39
C TRP A 119 4.05 5.09 -19.29
N ASN A 120 3.82 5.13 -20.59
CA ASN A 120 4.86 5.43 -21.57
C ASN A 120 5.28 6.91 -21.47
N ARG A 121 5.86 7.25 -20.34
CA ARG A 121 6.47 8.53 -19.97
C ARG A 121 7.81 8.24 -19.32
N SER A 122 8.62 9.27 -19.11
CA SER A 122 9.90 9.11 -18.43
C SER A 122 9.71 8.51 -17.02
N LEU A 123 10.74 7.84 -16.49
CA LEU A 123 10.72 7.36 -15.12
C LEU A 123 10.45 8.51 -14.14
N LEU A 124 11.05 9.69 -14.37
CA LEU A 124 10.82 10.88 -13.55
C LEU A 124 9.35 11.30 -13.53
N GLU A 125 8.69 11.39 -14.69
CA GLU A 125 7.27 11.72 -14.77
C GLU A 125 6.39 10.66 -14.12
N ASN A 126 6.79 9.39 -14.20
CA ASN A 126 6.11 8.30 -13.51
C ASN A 126 6.24 8.41 -11.99
N LEU A 127 7.40 8.79 -11.47
CA LEU A 127 7.61 9.02 -10.04
C LEU A 127 6.80 10.24 -9.55
N LEU A 128 6.82 11.34 -10.28
CA LEU A 128 6.14 12.58 -9.92
C LEU A 128 4.63 12.55 -10.15
N TYR A 129 4.08 11.50 -10.74
CA TYR A 129 2.66 11.44 -11.03
C TYR A 129 1.80 11.53 -9.76
N GLY A 130 0.96 12.58 -9.72
CA GLY A 130 0.10 12.87 -8.59
C GLY A 130 0.84 13.33 -7.31
N ALA A 131 2.13 13.56 -7.37
CA ALA A 131 2.89 14.19 -6.30
C ALA A 131 2.63 15.70 -6.27
N PRO A 132 2.72 16.36 -5.10
CA PRO A 132 2.62 17.82 -5.04
C PRO A 132 3.87 18.45 -5.70
N PRO A 133 3.78 19.70 -6.19
CA PRO A 133 4.89 20.35 -6.89
C PRO A 133 6.20 20.39 -6.10
N GLU A 134 6.12 20.50 -4.79
CA GLU A 134 7.27 20.58 -3.87
C GLU A 134 8.02 19.24 -3.77
N ALA A 135 7.39 18.14 -4.16
CA ALA A 135 7.97 16.80 -4.08
C ALA A 135 9.17 16.61 -5.00
N ILE A 136 9.37 17.48 -5.99
CA ILE A 136 10.52 17.41 -6.89
C ILE A 136 11.86 17.45 -6.13
N GLY A 137 11.93 18.21 -5.05
CA GLY A 137 13.12 18.27 -4.18
C GLY A 137 13.40 16.96 -3.44
N SER A 138 12.39 16.08 -3.32
CA SER A 138 12.49 14.79 -2.61
C SER A 138 12.72 13.59 -3.54
N VAL A 139 12.78 13.79 -4.85
CA VAL A 139 12.94 12.70 -5.83
C VAL A 139 14.20 11.89 -5.59
N GLY A 140 15.33 12.54 -5.29
CA GLY A 140 16.60 11.86 -4.98
C GLY A 140 16.45 10.91 -3.77
N ALA A 141 15.83 11.38 -2.69
CA ALA A 141 15.58 10.56 -1.51
C ALA A 141 14.63 9.38 -1.81
N ALA A 142 13.58 9.61 -2.61
CA ALA A 142 12.65 8.55 -3.00
C ALA A 142 13.34 7.48 -3.88
N ILE A 143 14.26 7.87 -4.76
CA ILE A 143 15.07 6.97 -5.59
C ILE A 143 15.94 6.07 -4.70
N GLU A 144 16.65 6.64 -3.74
CA GLU A 144 17.49 5.88 -2.81
C GLU A 144 16.64 4.91 -1.97
N GLN A 145 15.55 5.42 -1.38
CA GLN A 145 14.68 4.63 -0.52
C GLN A 145 13.96 3.49 -1.26
N ALA A 146 13.59 3.70 -2.52
CA ALA A 146 12.97 2.67 -3.36
C ALA A 146 14.00 1.79 -4.09
N GLU A 147 15.29 1.93 -3.80
CA GLU A 147 16.39 1.17 -4.44
C GLU A 147 16.37 1.26 -5.98
N LEU A 148 16.07 2.44 -6.52
CA LEU A 148 15.93 2.65 -7.96
C LEU A 148 17.26 3.01 -8.66
N ARG A 149 18.36 3.25 -7.94
CA ARG A 149 19.64 3.68 -8.52
C ARG A 149 20.12 2.72 -9.62
N GLY A 150 20.16 1.41 -9.33
CA GLY A 150 20.59 0.40 -10.31
C GLY A 150 19.66 0.31 -11.52
N VAL A 151 18.35 0.58 -11.35
CA VAL A 151 17.40 0.66 -12.47
C VAL A 151 17.73 1.86 -13.37
N ILE A 152 17.98 3.02 -12.76
CA ILE A 152 18.32 4.26 -13.49
C ILE A 152 19.61 4.10 -14.28
N GLU A 153 20.62 3.45 -13.73
CA GLU A 153 21.90 3.20 -14.39
C GLU A 153 21.79 2.29 -15.63
N GLN A 154 20.81 1.40 -15.64
CA GLN A 154 20.53 0.49 -16.77
C GLN A 154 19.65 1.13 -17.86
N LEU A 155 18.94 2.20 -17.55
CA LEU A 155 18.06 2.88 -18.50
C LEU A 155 18.87 3.81 -19.43
N PRO A 156 18.61 3.81 -20.76
CA PRO A 156 19.43 4.53 -21.76
C PRO A 156 19.60 6.03 -21.52
N ALA A 157 18.58 6.69 -20.98
CA ALA A 157 18.58 8.11 -20.64
C ALA A 157 18.32 8.34 -19.14
N GLY A 158 18.61 7.34 -18.29
CA GLY A 158 18.38 7.40 -16.85
C GLY A 158 16.94 7.76 -16.52
N LEU A 159 16.75 8.75 -15.65
CA LEU A 159 15.42 9.25 -15.24
C LEU A 159 14.55 9.76 -16.39
N GLN A 160 15.15 10.19 -17.50
CA GLN A 160 14.41 10.71 -18.65
C GLN A 160 14.00 9.62 -19.65
N THR A 161 14.32 8.36 -19.38
CA THR A 161 13.92 7.24 -20.24
C THR A 161 12.43 7.02 -20.20
N PRO A 162 11.70 7.06 -21.33
CA PRO A 162 10.31 6.61 -21.40
C PRO A 162 10.23 5.12 -21.12
N LEU A 163 9.34 4.71 -20.21
CA LEU A 163 9.27 3.32 -19.74
C LEU A 163 8.56 2.35 -20.71
N GLY A 164 8.05 2.85 -21.84
CA GLY A 164 7.23 2.06 -22.75
C GLY A 164 5.80 1.83 -22.21
N GLU A 165 4.96 1.23 -23.05
CA GLU A 165 3.58 0.92 -22.64
C GLU A 165 3.59 -0.09 -21.47
N GLY A 166 2.82 0.20 -20.42
CA GLY A 166 2.75 -0.62 -19.23
C GLY A 166 4.05 -0.74 -18.44
N GLY A 167 5.07 0.08 -18.74
CA GLY A 167 6.38 -0.03 -18.10
C GLY A 167 7.25 -1.16 -18.70
N GLY A 168 7.11 -1.45 -19.98
CA GLY A 168 7.76 -2.60 -20.66
C GLY A 168 9.29 -2.61 -20.62
N LEU A 169 9.94 -1.48 -20.29
CA LEU A 169 11.40 -1.39 -20.14
C LEU A 169 11.90 -1.71 -18.72
N VAL A 170 11.03 -1.97 -17.78
CA VAL A 170 11.39 -2.36 -16.42
C VAL A 170 10.81 -3.72 -16.08
N SER A 171 11.54 -4.53 -15.35
CA SER A 171 11.06 -5.81 -14.83
C SER A 171 9.91 -5.60 -13.83
N GLY A 172 9.18 -6.67 -13.50
CA GLY A 172 8.10 -6.61 -12.52
C GLY A 172 8.54 -6.03 -11.17
N GLY A 173 9.68 -6.47 -10.65
CA GLY A 173 10.23 -5.99 -9.38
C GLY A 173 10.70 -4.53 -9.45
N GLU A 174 11.32 -4.10 -10.55
CA GLU A 174 11.70 -2.71 -10.79
C GLU A 174 10.48 -1.80 -10.90
N GLY A 175 9.45 -2.27 -11.59
CA GLY A 175 8.16 -1.58 -11.66
C GLY A 175 7.51 -1.40 -10.28
N GLN A 176 7.62 -2.40 -9.38
CA GLN A 176 7.14 -2.27 -7.99
C GLN A 176 7.95 -1.23 -7.22
N ARG A 177 9.26 -1.22 -7.36
CA ARG A 177 10.10 -0.17 -6.74
C ARG A 177 9.76 1.23 -7.28
N ALA A 178 9.49 1.37 -8.58
CA ALA A 178 9.04 2.63 -9.15
C ALA A 178 7.69 3.10 -8.57
N ARG A 179 6.73 2.18 -8.35
CA ARG A 179 5.45 2.49 -7.70
C ARG A 179 5.63 2.89 -6.24
N LEU A 180 6.54 2.21 -5.53
CA LEU A 180 6.92 2.62 -4.18
C LEU A 180 7.54 4.02 -4.18
N GLY A 181 8.51 4.28 -5.06
CA GLY A 181 9.14 5.61 -5.21
C GLY A 181 8.11 6.72 -5.44
N ARG A 182 7.10 6.47 -6.30
CA ARG A 182 5.95 7.38 -6.49
C ARG A 182 5.18 7.63 -5.19
N ALA A 183 4.90 6.57 -4.43
CA ALA A 183 4.16 6.66 -3.18
C ALA A 183 4.96 7.41 -2.10
N LEU A 184 6.28 7.23 -2.05
CA LEU A 184 7.19 7.92 -1.11
C LEU A 184 7.24 9.43 -1.34
N LEU A 185 6.90 9.92 -2.53
CA LEU A 185 6.77 11.34 -2.86
C LEU A 185 5.47 11.98 -2.31
N ARG A 186 4.71 11.24 -1.48
CA ARG A 186 3.58 11.74 -0.72
C ARG A 186 3.89 11.69 0.79
N PRO A 187 4.72 12.61 1.29
CA PRO A 187 5.17 12.60 2.69
C PRO A 187 4.04 12.82 3.70
N GLU A 188 3.01 13.55 3.30
CA GLU A 188 1.87 13.93 4.15
C GLU A 188 0.69 12.97 4.02
N ALA A 189 0.92 11.77 3.49
CA ALA A 189 -0.13 10.77 3.40
C ALA A 189 -0.64 10.41 4.80
N ARG A 190 -1.96 10.48 4.99
CA ARG A 190 -2.65 10.06 6.21
C ARG A 190 -3.11 8.60 6.14
N LEU A 191 -3.21 8.06 4.93
CA LEU A 191 -3.51 6.65 4.64
C LEU A 191 -2.45 6.10 3.70
N ALA A 192 -1.85 4.98 4.06
CA ALA A 192 -1.00 4.20 3.16
C ALA A 192 -1.69 2.88 2.84
N ILE A 193 -1.84 2.56 1.57
CA ILE A 193 -2.39 1.30 1.08
C ILE A 193 -1.31 0.59 0.28
N LEU A 194 -0.93 -0.60 0.74
CA LEU A 194 0.04 -1.47 0.12
C LEU A 194 -0.70 -2.75 -0.30
N ASP A 195 -1.05 -2.90 -1.59
CA ASP A 195 -1.70 -4.10 -2.11
C ASP A 195 -0.65 -4.93 -2.86
N GLU A 196 -0.24 -6.04 -2.28
CA GLU A 196 0.84 -6.91 -2.79
C GLU A 196 2.08 -6.13 -3.28
N PRO A 197 2.60 -5.20 -2.46
CA PRO A 197 3.43 -4.08 -2.93
C PRO A 197 4.76 -4.52 -3.53
N PHE A 198 5.25 -5.72 -3.18
CA PHE A 198 6.61 -6.16 -3.52
C PHE A 198 6.62 -7.53 -4.21
N ARG A 199 5.56 -7.83 -4.94
CA ARG A 199 5.47 -9.04 -5.75
C ARG A 199 6.60 -9.09 -6.78
N GLY A 200 7.32 -10.22 -6.84
CA GLY A 200 8.43 -10.42 -7.78
C GLY A 200 9.80 -9.98 -7.27
N LEU A 201 9.88 -9.46 -6.04
CA LEU A 201 11.15 -9.22 -5.33
C LEU A 201 11.54 -10.44 -4.49
N ASP A 202 12.83 -10.59 -4.22
CA ASP A 202 13.30 -11.57 -3.26
C ASP A 202 12.84 -11.22 -1.84
N ARG A 203 12.98 -12.18 -0.92
CA ARG A 203 12.45 -12.06 0.44
C ARG A 203 13.10 -10.94 1.25
N ASP A 204 14.41 -10.79 1.13
CA ASP A 204 15.16 -9.83 1.94
C ASP A 204 14.84 -8.41 1.45
N GLN A 205 14.75 -8.20 0.13
CA GLN A 205 14.31 -6.94 -0.46
C GLN A 205 12.86 -6.60 -0.06
N ARG A 206 11.93 -7.57 -0.14
CA ARG A 206 10.54 -7.33 0.28
C ARG A 206 10.45 -6.86 1.72
N ARG A 207 11.16 -7.57 2.63
CA ARG A 207 11.19 -7.22 4.05
C ARG A 207 11.78 -5.83 4.28
N ALA A 208 12.91 -5.52 3.66
CA ALA A 208 13.56 -4.23 3.78
C ALA A 208 12.66 -3.08 3.32
N LEU A 209 11.99 -3.24 2.16
CA LEU A 209 11.09 -2.22 1.61
C LEU A 209 9.78 -2.11 2.41
N LEU A 210 9.26 -3.20 2.97
CA LEU A 210 8.11 -3.16 3.86
C LEU A 210 8.44 -2.42 5.17
N ASP A 211 9.57 -2.71 5.77
CA ASP A 211 10.04 -2.01 6.97
C ASP A 211 10.29 -0.52 6.70
N LEU A 212 10.83 -0.18 5.53
CA LEU A 212 10.99 1.20 5.09
C LEU A 212 9.63 1.89 4.95
N ALA A 213 8.67 1.27 4.27
CA ALA A 213 7.33 1.80 4.09
C ALA A 213 6.63 2.05 5.44
N ARG A 214 6.74 1.10 6.37
CA ARG A 214 6.17 1.22 7.73
C ARG A 214 6.80 2.37 8.52
N ARG A 215 8.12 2.55 8.43
CA ARG A 215 8.81 3.70 9.07
C ARG A 215 8.42 5.01 8.41
N ARG A 216 8.32 5.04 7.07
CA ARG A 216 7.98 6.24 6.31
C ARG A 216 6.60 6.77 6.66
N TRP A 217 5.64 5.89 6.86
CA TRP A 217 4.26 6.21 7.19
C TRP A 217 3.90 5.86 8.64
N SER A 218 4.87 5.96 9.57
CA SER A 218 4.64 5.59 10.98
C SER A 218 3.53 6.38 11.68
N GLY A 219 3.22 7.59 11.21
CA GLY A 219 2.09 8.38 11.71
C GLY A 219 0.81 8.22 10.90
N ALA A 220 0.86 7.56 9.74
CA ALA A 220 -0.32 7.32 8.90
C ALA A 220 -0.99 5.99 9.28
N THR A 221 -2.28 5.86 8.99
CA THR A 221 -2.94 4.55 8.99
C THR A 221 -2.44 3.75 7.80
N LEU A 222 -1.96 2.52 8.02
CA LEU A 222 -1.39 1.68 6.98
C LEU A 222 -2.17 0.37 6.87
N LEU A 223 -2.65 0.06 5.67
CA LEU A 223 -3.29 -1.20 5.30
C LEU A 223 -2.39 -1.94 4.31
N CYS A 224 -1.92 -3.13 4.67
CA CYS A 224 -1.04 -3.94 3.85
C CYS A 224 -1.71 -5.26 3.49
N ILE A 225 -2.04 -5.47 2.22
CA ILE A 225 -2.47 -6.77 1.70
C ILE A 225 -1.23 -7.53 1.27
N THR A 226 -1.07 -8.75 1.77
CA THR A 226 0.04 -9.62 1.39
C THR A 226 -0.40 -11.08 1.35
N HIS A 227 0.27 -11.86 0.52
CA HIS A 227 0.17 -13.32 0.49
C HIS A 227 1.23 -14.00 1.36
N ASP A 228 2.28 -13.28 1.77
CA ASP A 228 3.31 -13.77 2.69
C ASP A 228 2.82 -13.58 4.12
N VAL A 229 2.18 -14.63 4.68
CA VAL A 229 1.55 -14.57 6.00
C VAL A 229 2.59 -14.36 7.10
N ARG A 230 3.83 -14.85 6.91
CA ARG A 230 4.90 -14.68 7.90
C ARG A 230 5.40 -13.24 8.02
N GLU A 231 5.33 -12.46 6.96
CA GLU A 231 5.67 -11.03 7.02
C GLU A 231 4.69 -10.27 7.93
N THR A 232 3.48 -10.78 8.11
CA THR A 232 2.46 -10.13 8.94
C THR A 232 2.69 -10.29 10.45
N LEU A 233 3.59 -11.20 10.87
CA LEU A 233 3.98 -11.35 12.28
C LEU A 233 4.63 -10.09 12.87
N GLY A 234 5.13 -9.19 12.03
CA GLY A 234 5.66 -7.89 12.45
C GLY A 234 4.62 -6.79 12.58
N PHE A 235 3.36 -7.02 12.23
CA PHE A 235 2.28 -6.04 12.34
C PHE A 235 1.66 -6.05 13.74
N GLU A 236 0.97 -4.97 14.09
CA GLU A 236 0.25 -4.85 15.36
C GLU A 236 -1.11 -5.56 15.33
N ARG A 237 -1.67 -5.71 14.13
CA ARG A 237 -3.00 -6.29 13.91
C ARG A 237 -3.08 -6.96 12.54
N VAL A 238 -3.75 -8.09 12.50
CA VAL A 238 -4.01 -8.86 11.28
C VAL A 238 -5.51 -9.05 11.12
N LEU A 239 -6.00 -8.82 9.91
CA LEU A 239 -7.35 -9.19 9.47
C LEU A 239 -7.25 -10.39 8.55
N VAL A 240 -8.01 -11.43 8.84
CA VAL A 240 -8.18 -12.59 7.95
C VAL A 240 -9.52 -12.48 7.25
N LEU A 241 -9.47 -12.37 5.92
CA LEU A 241 -10.66 -12.35 5.08
C LEU A 241 -10.90 -13.73 4.43
N GLU A 242 -12.13 -14.19 4.48
CA GLU A 242 -12.60 -15.41 3.79
C GLU A 242 -14.04 -15.21 3.32
N GLY A 243 -14.31 -15.51 2.03
CA GLY A 243 -15.66 -15.41 1.47
C GLY A 243 -16.32 -14.02 1.63
N GLY A 244 -15.54 -12.96 1.55
CA GLY A 244 -16.02 -11.57 1.67
C GLY A 244 -16.27 -11.10 3.10
N ARG A 245 -15.87 -11.87 4.13
CA ARG A 245 -16.06 -11.56 5.55
C ARG A 245 -14.73 -11.48 6.28
N ILE A 246 -14.67 -10.68 7.34
CA ILE A 246 -13.57 -10.73 8.29
C ILE A 246 -13.86 -11.89 9.25
N VAL A 247 -13.06 -12.95 9.16
CA VAL A 247 -13.25 -14.17 9.98
C VAL A 247 -12.37 -14.18 11.22
N GLU A 248 -11.23 -13.48 11.19
CA GLU A 248 -10.37 -13.25 12.34
C GLU A 248 -9.81 -11.84 12.30
N ASP A 249 -9.64 -11.26 13.47
CA ASP A 249 -9.15 -9.91 13.71
C ASP A 249 -8.41 -9.89 15.05
N GLY A 250 -7.16 -9.46 15.08
CA GLY A 250 -6.39 -9.40 16.32
C GLY A 250 -4.89 -9.32 16.14
N ASP A 251 -4.18 -9.42 17.27
CA ASP A 251 -2.73 -9.52 17.31
C ASP A 251 -2.24 -10.80 16.62
N PRO A 252 -1.23 -10.73 15.75
CA PRO A 252 -0.75 -11.90 15.00
C PRO A 252 -0.23 -13.03 15.89
N SER A 253 0.36 -12.75 17.04
CA SER A 253 0.85 -13.77 17.97
C SER A 253 -0.31 -14.51 18.64
N GLU A 254 -1.36 -13.78 19.03
CA GLU A 254 -2.58 -14.35 19.59
C GLU A 254 -3.32 -15.21 18.56
N LEU A 255 -3.46 -14.71 17.31
CA LEU A 255 -4.08 -15.44 16.23
C LEU A 255 -3.29 -16.71 15.87
N ALA A 256 -1.96 -16.63 15.84
CA ALA A 256 -1.09 -17.78 15.61
C ALA A 256 -1.16 -18.84 16.70
N ALA A 257 -1.51 -18.46 17.93
CA ALA A 257 -1.66 -19.39 19.05
C ALA A 257 -3.02 -20.08 19.09
N ARG A 258 -4.04 -19.60 18.34
CA ARG A 258 -5.40 -20.17 18.37
C ARG A 258 -5.44 -21.57 17.74
N PRO A 259 -5.84 -22.61 18.49
CA PRO A 259 -6.08 -23.93 17.91
C PRO A 259 -7.18 -23.82 16.82
N ASN A 260 -6.95 -24.40 15.65
CA ASN A 260 -7.89 -24.36 14.51
C ASN A 260 -8.21 -22.97 13.96
N GLY A 261 -7.40 -21.94 14.28
CA GLY A 261 -7.51 -20.61 13.71
C GLY A 261 -7.19 -20.60 12.22
N ARG A 262 -7.85 -19.73 11.45
CA ARG A 262 -7.58 -19.57 10.01
C ARG A 262 -6.19 -19.00 9.76
N TYR A 263 -5.80 -17.99 10.54
CA TYR A 263 -4.48 -17.42 10.47
C TYR A 263 -3.38 -18.44 10.77
N ARG A 264 -3.57 -19.26 11.83
CA ARG A 264 -2.69 -20.38 12.17
C ARG A 264 -2.55 -21.35 11.01
N ALA A 265 -3.67 -21.78 10.44
CA ALA A 265 -3.68 -22.71 9.30
C ALA A 265 -2.92 -22.16 8.09
N MET A 266 -3.01 -20.85 7.83
CA MET A 266 -2.27 -20.18 6.74
C MET A 266 -0.76 -20.17 7.01
N LEU A 267 -0.33 -19.89 8.25
CA LEU A 267 1.09 -19.94 8.65
C LEU A 267 1.67 -21.35 8.53
N ASP A 268 0.90 -22.36 8.96
CA ASP A 268 1.31 -23.77 8.88
C ASP A 268 1.43 -24.21 7.41
N ALA A 269 0.45 -23.87 6.56
CA ALA A 269 0.50 -24.16 5.13
C ALA A 269 1.72 -23.51 4.43
N GLU A 270 2.02 -22.25 4.73
CA GLU A 270 3.20 -21.58 4.18
C GLU A 270 4.50 -22.26 4.64
N THR A 271 4.52 -22.77 5.89
CA THR A 271 5.67 -23.49 6.43
C THR A 271 5.88 -24.81 5.71
N VAL A 272 4.82 -25.60 5.51
CA VAL A 272 4.86 -26.89 4.79
C VAL A 272 5.35 -26.68 3.36
N VAL A 273 4.78 -25.75 2.61
CA VAL A 273 5.20 -25.46 1.23
C VAL A 273 6.68 -25.10 1.19
N ARG A 274 7.17 -24.34 2.16
CA ARG A 274 8.58 -23.95 2.22
C ARG A 274 9.48 -25.14 2.54
N GLU A 275 9.11 -25.94 3.53
CA GLU A 275 9.89 -27.13 3.93
C GLU A 275 9.94 -28.16 2.81
N GLU A 276 8.83 -28.42 2.13
CA GLU A 276 8.77 -29.31 0.97
C GLU A 276 9.61 -28.80 -0.20
N LEU A 277 9.56 -27.51 -0.51
CA LEU A 277 10.40 -26.90 -1.53
C LEU A 277 11.89 -26.98 -1.20
N TRP A 278 12.27 -26.87 0.08
CA TRP A 278 13.67 -26.99 0.49
C TRP A 278 14.13 -28.44 0.70
N ALA A 279 13.20 -29.34 1.05
CA ALA A 279 13.48 -30.77 1.22
C ALA A 279 13.54 -31.52 -0.11
N SER A 280 12.86 -31.02 -1.17
CA SER A 280 12.95 -31.60 -2.50
C SER A 280 14.36 -31.41 -3.03
N GLY A 281 15.12 -32.51 -3.04
CA GLY A 281 16.53 -32.53 -3.46
C GLY A 281 16.79 -32.19 -4.92
N GLU A 282 15.85 -31.59 -5.63
CA GLU A 282 15.92 -31.28 -7.06
C GLU A 282 16.42 -29.87 -7.40
N TRP A 283 16.64 -28.99 -6.39
CA TRP A 283 17.18 -27.64 -6.65
C TRP A 283 18.68 -27.73 -6.94
N ARG A 284 19.04 -27.61 -8.23
CA ARG A 284 20.42 -27.42 -8.68
C ARG A 284 20.77 -25.94 -8.61
N ARG A 285 21.76 -25.55 -7.83
CA ARG A 285 22.30 -24.19 -7.89
C ARG A 285 23.08 -24.04 -9.19
N LEU A 286 22.56 -23.25 -10.11
CA LEU A 286 23.25 -22.88 -11.33
C LEU A 286 23.92 -21.51 -11.10
N ARG A 287 25.20 -21.42 -11.25
CA ARG A 287 25.97 -20.18 -11.28
C ARG A 287 26.28 -19.82 -12.73
N LEU A 288 25.97 -18.57 -13.10
CA LEU A 288 26.31 -18.03 -14.42
C LEU A 288 27.67 -17.34 -14.32
N ASP A 289 28.72 -18.00 -14.74
CA ASP A 289 30.07 -17.44 -14.90
C ASP A 289 30.46 -17.54 -16.39
N GLY A 290 29.76 -16.77 -17.24
CA GLY A 290 29.96 -16.83 -18.69
C GLY A 290 29.60 -18.16 -19.36
N ARG A 291 29.38 -19.23 -18.58
CA ARG A 291 28.80 -20.52 -18.91
C ARG A 291 27.98 -21.03 -17.72
N LEU A 292 26.94 -21.80 -18.03
CA LEU A 292 26.18 -22.55 -17.02
C LEU A 292 27.11 -23.60 -16.37
N VAL A 293 27.47 -23.40 -15.11
CA VAL A 293 28.24 -24.37 -14.32
C VAL A 293 27.33 -24.92 -13.24
N GLU A 294 27.09 -26.22 -13.25
CA GLU A 294 26.37 -26.94 -12.23
C GLU A 294 27.27 -27.06 -10.99
N MET A 295 26.85 -26.47 -9.84
CA MET A 295 27.57 -26.65 -8.58
C MET A 295 27.14 -27.96 -7.94
N GLU A 296 28.08 -28.93 -7.86
CA GLU A 296 27.90 -30.17 -7.10
C GLU A 296 27.55 -29.89 -5.64
N ARG A 297 26.65 -30.70 -5.09
CA ARG A 297 26.22 -30.65 -3.70
C ARG A 297 27.42 -30.86 -2.77
N SER A 298 27.72 -29.86 -1.95
CA SER A 298 28.44 -30.12 -0.71
C SER A 298 27.46 -30.82 0.25
N ARG A 299 27.62 -32.14 0.42
CA ARG A 299 26.96 -32.89 1.49
C ARG A 299 27.47 -32.34 2.81
N ARG A 300 26.62 -31.69 3.59
CA ARG A 300 26.86 -31.46 5.03
C ARG A 300 26.87 -32.85 5.68
N GLY A 301 28.04 -33.47 5.81
CA GLY A 301 28.19 -34.77 6.43
C GLY A 301 29.61 -35.26 6.55
N ASP A 302 30.56 -34.72 5.79
CA ASP A 302 31.92 -35.30 5.72
C ASP A 302 33.00 -34.40 6.38
N ALA A 303 32.65 -33.65 7.42
CA ALA A 303 33.60 -32.80 8.16
C ALA A 303 33.93 -33.31 9.58
N GLU A 304 33.65 -34.60 9.89
CA GLU A 304 33.92 -35.15 11.23
C GLU A 304 34.79 -36.45 11.22
N GLU A 305 35.44 -36.83 10.13
CA GLU A 305 36.36 -37.96 10.12
C GLU A 305 37.68 -37.67 9.41
N ALA A 306 38.34 -36.57 9.66
CA ALA A 306 39.75 -36.39 9.26
C ALA A 306 40.55 -35.65 10.31
N GLY A 307 40.63 -36.22 11.52
CA GLY A 307 41.34 -35.63 12.64
C GLY A 307 41.87 -36.62 13.66
N VAL A 308 42.38 -37.78 13.21
CA VAL A 308 43.33 -38.62 13.98
C VAL A 308 44.15 -39.44 13.00
N GLU A 309 45.38 -39.07 12.79
CA GLU A 309 46.60 -39.91 12.78
C GLU A 309 47.79 -39.18 12.18
N ARG A 310 48.77 -39.00 13.11
CA ARG A 310 50.21 -38.75 13.01
C ARG A 310 50.69 -37.32 12.80
#